data_00a1c22ba62bf940b8389681f422ea82
#
_entry.id   00a1c22ba62bf940b8389681f422ea82
#
_cell.length_a   1.000
_cell.length_b   1.000
_cell.length_c   1.000
_cell.angle_alpha   90.00
_cell.angle_beta   90.00
_cell.angle_gamma   90.00
#
_symmetry.space_group_name_H-M   'P 1'
#
loop_
_entity.id
_entity.type
_entity.pdbx_description
1 polymer ?
#
loop_
_entity_poly.entity_id
_entity_poly.type
_entity_poly.pdbx_seq_one_letter_code
_entity_poly.pdbx_strand_id
1 'polypeptide(L)'
;MNTLKILDTIKEGLLDSIPNITKEQIQLDSHLKNDLGIDSLSSMFFLTYLEDNINGFVVNADTIEARHFNTLQTIYDYVLFEMNLKASVSVSSS
;
A
#
# COMPACT_ATOMS: atom_id res chain seq x y z
N MET A 1 -13.56 -5.47 -5.49
CA MET A 1 -12.65 -5.94 -4.43
C MET A 1 -12.95 -5.13 -3.18
N ASN A 2 -13.13 -5.78 -2.03
CA ASN A 2 -13.40 -5.00 -0.83
C ASN A 2 -12.12 -4.45 -0.23
N THR A 3 -12.25 -3.50 0.69
CA THR A 3 -11.09 -2.77 1.19
C THR A 3 -10.16 -3.65 2.05
N LEU A 4 -10.70 -4.66 2.74
CA LEU A 4 -9.85 -5.58 3.50
C LEU A 4 -9.01 -6.45 2.57
N LYS A 5 -9.57 -6.85 1.45
CA LYS A 5 -8.83 -7.62 0.46
C LYS A 5 -7.72 -6.77 -0.17
N ILE A 6 -8.00 -5.49 -0.38
CA ILE A 6 -6.98 -4.56 -0.88
C ILE A 6 -5.84 -4.46 0.13
N LEU A 7 -6.15 -4.34 1.42
CA LEU A 7 -5.11 -4.28 2.44
C LEU A 7 -4.27 -5.55 2.46
N ASP A 8 -4.91 -6.72 2.35
CA ASP A 8 -4.17 -7.98 2.29
C ASP A 8 -3.26 -8.03 1.07
N THR A 9 -3.73 -7.56 -0.07
CA THR A 9 -2.92 -7.54 -1.29
C THR A 9 -1.71 -6.62 -1.13
N ILE A 10 -1.89 -5.48 -0.46
CA ILE A 10 -0.78 -4.58 -0.19
C ILE A 10 0.26 -5.24 0.69
N LYS A 11 -0.18 -5.94 1.73
CA LYS A 11 0.75 -6.68 2.61
C LYS A 11 1.52 -7.75 1.84
N GLU A 12 0.83 -8.48 0.97
CA GLU A 12 1.48 -9.49 0.13
C GLU A 12 2.53 -8.85 -0.78
N GLY A 13 2.21 -7.67 -1.33
CA GLY A 13 3.16 -6.96 -2.17
C GLY A 13 4.41 -6.55 -1.42
N LEU A 14 4.27 -6.14 -0.15
CA LEU A 14 5.43 -5.80 0.66
C LEU A 14 6.29 -7.04 0.93
N LEU A 15 5.65 -8.17 1.24
CA LEU A 15 6.39 -9.41 1.46
C LEU A 15 7.14 -9.85 0.21
N ASP A 16 6.56 -9.63 -0.96
CA ASP A 16 7.17 -10.03 -2.21
C ASP A 16 8.29 -9.09 -2.62
N SER A 17 8.22 -7.83 -2.24
CA SER A 17 9.15 -6.81 -2.71
C SER A 17 10.31 -6.54 -1.77
N ILE A 18 10.16 -6.81 -0.48
CA ILE A 18 11.18 -6.50 0.52
C ILE A 18 11.71 -7.81 1.08
N PRO A 19 13.02 -8.07 0.94
CA PRO A 19 13.57 -9.33 1.48
C PRO A 19 13.68 -9.31 2.99
N ASN A 20 13.68 -10.48 3.58
CA ASN A 20 13.98 -10.68 5.00
C ASN A 20 12.99 -10.04 5.96
N ILE A 21 11.75 -9.86 5.54
CA ILE A 21 10.70 -9.44 6.46
C ILE A 21 9.67 -10.55 6.60
N THR A 22 8.94 -10.53 7.71
CA THR A 22 7.87 -11.50 7.96
C THR A 22 6.54 -10.78 7.99
N LYS A 23 5.48 -11.53 7.83
CA LYS A 23 4.13 -10.98 7.86
C LYS A 23 3.83 -10.30 9.19
N GLU A 24 4.37 -10.83 10.28
CA GLU A 24 4.16 -10.26 11.61
C GLU A 24 4.77 -8.89 11.78
N GLN A 25 5.78 -8.56 10.99
CA GLN A 25 6.40 -7.24 11.05
C GLN A 25 5.57 -6.17 10.35
N ILE A 26 4.57 -6.57 9.57
CA ILE A 26 3.80 -5.63 8.74
C ILE A 26 2.56 -5.21 9.50
N GLN A 27 2.61 -4.02 10.09
CA GLN A 27 1.49 -3.42 10.82
C GLN A 27 1.08 -2.14 10.13
N LEU A 28 -0.12 -1.66 10.40
CA LEU A 28 -0.59 -0.42 9.78
C LEU A 28 0.33 0.77 10.07
N ASP A 29 0.92 0.81 11.25
CA ASP A 29 1.82 1.89 11.62
C ASP A 29 3.29 1.58 11.31
N SER A 30 3.59 0.46 10.67
CA SER A 30 4.97 0.14 10.30
C SER A 30 5.48 1.13 9.26
N HIS A 31 6.66 1.68 9.52
CA HIS A 31 7.32 2.55 8.57
C HIS A 31 7.95 1.70 7.47
N LEU A 32 7.56 1.96 6.24
CA LEU A 32 8.02 1.12 5.12
C LEU A 32 9.54 1.18 4.98
N LYS A 33 10.13 2.35 5.17
CA LYS A 33 11.58 2.49 5.06
C LYS A 33 12.29 2.10 6.35
N ASN A 34 11.87 2.68 7.47
CA ASN A 34 12.62 2.51 8.73
C ASN A 34 12.41 1.15 9.36
N ASP A 35 11.21 0.63 9.29
CA ASP A 35 10.89 -0.66 9.93
C ASP A 35 11.03 -1.83 8.97
N LEU A 36 10.68 -1.64 7.72
CA LEU A 36 10.63 -2.74 6.75
C LEU A 36 11.77 -2.70 5.73
N GLY A 37 12.43 -1.56 5.57
CA GLY A 37 13.60 -1.49 4.71
C GLY A 37 13.32 -1.28 3.24
N ILE A 38 12.17 -0.71 2.90
CA ILE A 38 11.87 -0.45 1.48
C ILE A 38 12.84 0.61 0.95
N ASP A 39 13.32 0.42 -0.27
CA ASP A 39 14.18 1.38 -0.95
C ASP A 39 13.57 1.74 -2.31
N SER A 40 14.31 2.49 -3.12
CA SER A 40 13.79 2.94 -4.41
C SER A 40 13.42 1.79 -5.32
N LEU A 41 14.26 0.76 -5.38
CA LEU A 41 14.02 -0.37 -6.26
C LEU A 41 12.85 -1.22 -5.77
N SER A 42 12.82 -1.53 -4.47
CA SER A 42 11.71 -2.33 -3.94
C SER A 42 10.40 -1.54 -3.99
N SER A 43 10.46 -0.21 -3.88
CA SER A 43 9.25 0.62 -4.06
C SER A 43 8.67 0.46 -5.45
N MET A 44 9.53 0.42 -6.48
CA MET A 44 9.07 0.24 -7.85
C MET A 44 8.44 -1.14 -8.05
N PHE A 45 9.08 -2.19 -7.53
CA PHE A 45 8.51 -3.53 -7.60
C PHE A 45 7.18 -3.60 -6.86
N PHE A 46 7.12 -2.97 -5.70
CA PHE A 46 5.91 -2.96 -4.90
C PHE A 46 4.75 -2.29 -5.64
N LEU A 47 5.00 -1.13 -6.23
CA LEU A 47 3.95 -0.43 -6.99
C LEU A 47 3.49 -1.24 -8.20
N THR A 48 4.41 -1.88 -8.90
CA THR A 48 4.05 -2.75 -10.01
C THR A 48 3.19 -3.92 -9.55
N TYR A 49 3.56 -4.50 -8.40
CA TYR A 49 2.77 -5.58 -7.82
C TYR A 49 1.33 -5.12 -7.55
N LEU A 50 1.19 -3.93 -7.00
CA LEU A 50 -0.16 -3.41 -6.70
C LEU A 50 -0.97 -3.22 -7.98
N GLU A 51 -0.36 -2.66 -9.01
CA GLU A 51 -1.06 -2.47 -10.28
C GLU A 51 -1.48 -3.79 -10.91
N ASP A 52 -0.63 -4.81 -10.77
CA ASP A 52 -0.93 -6.12 -11.35
C ASP A 52 -2.00 -6.88 -10.57
N ASN A 53 -2.11 -6.62 -9.28
CA ASN A 53 -2.95 -7.45 -8.42
C ASN A 53 -4.19 -6.76 -7.87
N ILE A 54 -4.31 -5.46 -8.05
CA ILE A 54 -5.49 -4.71 -7.64
C ILE A 54 -6.19 -4.18 -8.88
N ASN A 55 -7.29 -4.79 -9.24
CA ASN A 55 -8.04 -4.37 -10.43
C ASN A 55 -8.52 -2.94 -10.25
N GLY A 56 -8.25 -2.11 -11.24
CA GLY A 56 -8.72 -0.74 -11.22
C GLY A 56 -7.76 0.24 -10.55
N PHE A 57 -6.64 -0.25 -10.02
CA PHE A 57 -5.65 0.64 -9.42
C PHE A 57 -4.51 0.88 -10.40
N VAL A 58 -4.20 2.16 -10.61
CA VAL A 58 -3.04 2.58 -11.41
C VAL A 58 -2.36 3.69 -10.63
N VAL A 59 -1.04 3.62 -10.52
CA VAL A 59 -0.28 4.68 -9.85
C VAL A 59 -0.35 5.93 -10.71
N ASN A 60 -0.70 7.04 -10.10
CA ASN A 60 -0.82 8.31 -10.78
C ASN A 60 0.39 9.17 -10.44
N ALA A 61 1.23 9.43 -11.42
CA ALA A 61 2.45 10.19 -11.21
C ALA A 61 2.19 11.60 -10.69
N ASP A 62 1.00 12.14 -10.94
CA ASP A 62 0.66 13.48 -10.51
C ASP A 62 0.25 13.54 -9.04
N THR A 63 -0.16 12.43 -8.46
CA THR A 63 -0.66 12.42 -7.07
C THR A 63 0.21 11.64 -6.10
N ILE A 64 1.06 10.72 -6.59
CA ILE A 64 1.90 9.93 -5.69
C ILE A 64 3.03 10.80 -5.14
N GLU A 65 3.23 10.73 -3.84
CA GLU A 65 4.25 11.51 -3.16
C GLU A 65 5.00 10.65 -2.17
N ALA A 66 6.17 11.10 -1.75
CA ALA A 66 6.99 10.35 -0.80
C ALA A 66 6.24 10.05 0.50
N ARG A 67 5.39 10.97 0.95
CA ARG A 67 4.64 10.78 2.19
C ARG A 67 3.70 9.58 2.13
N HIS A 68 3.29 9.16 0.95
CA HIS A 68 2.43 7.99 0.81
C HIS A 68 3.16 6.69 1.15
N PHE A 69 4.49 6.73 1.17
CA PHE A 69 5.31 5.56 1.54
C PHE A 69 5.80 5.61 2.98
N ASN A 70 5.26 6.51 3.81
CA ASN A 70 5.69 6.57 5.20
C ASN A 70 5.33 5.30 5.97
N THR A 71 4.08 4.90 5.92
CA THR A 71 3.64 3.72 6.64
C THR A 71 2.70 2.90 5.74
N LEU A 72 2.40 1.67 6.20
CA LEU A 72 1.40 0.86 5.53
C LEU A 72 0.07 1.60 5.45
N GLN A 73 -0.30 2.30 6.52
CA GLN A 73 -1.55 3.06 6.53
C GLN A 73 -1.58 4.11 5.43
N THR A 74 -0.48 4.84 5.24
CA THR A 74 -0.48 5.91 4.23
C THR A 74 -0.56 5.36 2.81
N ILE A 75 0.08 4.22 2.52
CA ILE A 75 -0.02 3.67 1.17
C ILE A 75 -1.41 3.04 0.96
N TYR A 76 -1.99 2.43 1.99
CA TYR A 76 -3.34 1.92 1.92
C TYR A 76 -4.33 3.05 1.62
N ASP A 77 -4.20 4.16 2.35
CA ASP A 77 -5.04 5.33 2.12
C ASP A 77 -4.90 5.86 0.69
N TYR A 78 -3.68 5.88 0.17
CA TYR A 78 -3.45 6.32 -1.20
C TYR A 78 -4.14 5.41 -2.21
N VAL A 79 -4.04 4.10 -2.03
CA VAL A 79 -4.68 3.15 -2.93
C VAL A 79 -6.19 3.35 -2.93
N LEU A 80 -6.78 3.51 -1.75
CA LEU A 80 -8.22 3.75 -1.65
C LEU A 80 -8.60 5.07 -2.31
N PHE A 81 -7.79 6.09 -2.15
CA PHE A 81 -8.04 7.39 -2.76
C PHE A 81 -8.06 7.27 -4.29
N GLU A 82 -7.06 6.60 -4.87
CA GLU A 82 -6.98 6.46 -6.32
C GLU A 82 -8.10 5.59 -6.89
N MET A 83 -8.60 4.66 -6.09
CA MET A 83 -9.71 3.82 -6.51
C MET A 83 -11.06 4.43 -6.19
N ASN A 84 -11.06 5.62 -5.60
CA ASN A 84 -12.28 6.31 -5.20
C ASN A 84 -13.11 5.46 -4.23
N LEU A 85 -12.43 4.80 -3.29
CA LEU A 85 -13.06 3.96 -2.30
C LEU A 85 -12.86 4.55 -0.92
N LYS A 86 -13.68 4.12 0.03
CA LYS A 86 -13.54 4.49 1.42
C LYS A 86 -13.16 3.27 2.23
N ALA A 87 -12.40 3.50 3.30
CA ALA A 87 -12.04 2.43 4.20
C ALA A 87 -13.30 1.77 4.76
N SER A 88 -13.17 0.51 5.13
CA SER A 88 -14.33 -0.26 5.58
C SER A 88 -14.97 0.32 6.83
N VAL A 89 -14.27 1.11 7.62
CA VAL A 89 -14.84 1.73 8.79
C VAL A 89 -15.19 3.18 8.56
N SER A 90 -15.29 3.62 7.33
CA SER A 90 -15.52 5.01 7.06
C SER A 90 -16.88 5.42 7.53
N VAL A 91 -16.97 6.62 8.01
CA VAL A 91 -18.25 7.22 8.30
C VAL A 91 -18.81 7.77 7.03
N SER A 92 -20.05 7.85 6.97
CA SER A 92 -20.66 8.30 5.79
C SER A 92 -20.58 9.73 5.66
N SER A 93 -19.68 10.24 5.23
CA SER A 93 -19.61 11.62 5.11
C SER A 93 -20.12 12.12 3.85
N SER A 94 -20.57 11.40 3.09
CA SER A 94 -20.93 11.95 1.87
C SER A 94 -21.81 12.18 1.24
#